data_93e88876b59b588021248aca7cf5bfd0
#
_entry.id   93e88876b59b588021248aca7cf5bfd0
#
_cell.length_a   1.000
_cell.length_b   1.000
_cell.length_c   1.000
_cell.angle_alpha   90.00
_cell.angle_beta   90.00
_cell.angle_gamma   90.00
#
_symmetry.space_group_name_H-M   'P 1'
#
loop_
_entity.id
_entity.type
_entity.pdbx_description
1 polymer ?
#
loop_
_entity_poly.entity_id
_entity_poly.type
_entity_poly.pdbx_seq_one_letter_code
_entity_poly.pdbx_strand_id
1 'polypeptide(L)'
;MPTGTHTVADLVSLTTQTAVDFGLDAIQRTLTDDLAAHNAVVDAMVMDLAAVTTERERIYGASADGEMLPSDEYDRGVTFKAGAGSNVGFPLQKFVKNIGWTQDYMLQATPAQMANSMIAIQSMHTRAIRRELQRAVFGATNYTIVDQFMAPNINLAVKRLVNADSAAIPNGPNGETFTASSHTHYDFLDGAAPTAVALTALIEDVIEHGHGAQVRLNINRAAETAVRALVGFVAYTDPRLNLGTQANQPGARLDITRIDNRAIGIFGAAEVWVRSWVPNNYAFVYDAGSDMKPLVYRQHPVAAIRGLRIVATLSDYPLYADVMDSYFGFGAWTRTNGAVLYYAASASAYVAPTFSGA
;
A
#
# COMPACT_ATOMS: atom_id res chain seq x y z
N MET A 1 16.15 17.23 -36.08
CA MET A 1 15.22 16.53 -35.18
C MET A 1 15.84 15.18 -34.84
N PRO A 2 15.92 14.79 -33.58
CA PRO A 2 16.40 13.48 -33.23
C PRO A 2 15.47 12.42 -33.79
N THR A 3 16.05 11.41 -34.43
CA THR A 3 15.32 10.26 -34.97
C THR A 3 15.56 9.06 -34.05
N GLY A 4 14.49 8.42 -33.57
CA GLY A 4 14.55 7.24 -32.70
C GLY A 4 13.66 7.36 -31.45
N THR A 5 13.63 6.28 -30.67
CA THR A 5 13.00 6.23 -29.35
C THR A 5 14.00 6.74 -28.31
N HIS A 6 13.57 7.68 -27.49
CA HIS A 6 14.37 8.23 -26.39
C HIS A 6 13.76 7.78 -25.06
N THR A 7 14.62 7.61 -24.06
CA THR A 7 14.22 7.35 -22.67
C THR A 7 14.36 8.61 -21.82
N VAL A 8 13.74 8.66 -20.66
CA VAL A 8 13.94 9.77 -19.70
C VAL A 8 15.41 9.89 -19.29
N ALA A 9 16.12 8.77 -19.17
CA ALA A 9 17.55 8.79 -18.89
C ALA A 9 18.37 9.50 -20.00
N ASP A 10 17.98 9.33 -21.27
CA ASP A 10 18.58 10.04 -22.39
C ASP A 10 18.33 11.54 -22.28
N LEU A 11 17.07 11.94 -21.96
CA LEU A 11 16.73 13.36 -21.76
C LEU A 11 17.52 13.98 -20.61
N VAL A 12 17.67 13.28 -19.48
CA VAL A 12 18.45 13.76 -18.32
C VAL A 12 19.92 14.00 -18.65
N SER A 13 20.48 13.27 -19.61
CA SER A 13 21.85 13.45 -20.07
C SER A 13 22.05 14.71 -20.95
N LEU A 14 20.98 15.27 -21.52
CA LEU A 14 21.02 16.40 -22.44
C LEU A 14 20.98 17.75 -21.68
N THR A 15 22.13 18.17 -21.19
CA THR A 15 22.26 19.36 -20.33
C THR A 15 22.70 20.61 -21.08
N THR A 16 23.17 20.50 -22.33
CA THR A 16 23.73 21.63 -23.11
C THR A 16 22.89 22.05 -24.30
N GLN A 17 22.05 21.17 -24.82
CA GLN A 17 21.13 21.45 -25.92
C GLN A 17 19.82 22.03 -25.37
N THR A 18 19.22 22.99 -26.10
CA THR A 18 17.91 23.51 -25.72
C THR A 18 16.80 22.51 -26.04
N ALA A 19 15.70 22.56 -25.30
CA ALA A 19 14.52 21.70 -25.54
C ALA A 19 13.89 21.98 -26.91
N VAL A 20 13.94 23.22 -27.39
CA VAL A 20 13.47 23.62 -28.70
C VAL A 20 14.29 23.01 -29.81
N ASP A 21 15.64 23.02 -29.69
CA ASP A 21 16.54 22.43 -30.69
C ASP A 21 16.43 20.88 -30.70
N PHE A 22 16.18 20.28 -29.57
CA PHE A 22 15.94 18.83 -29.48
C PHE A 22 14.58 18.46 -30.10
N GLY A 23 13.54 19.24 -29.84
CA GLY A 23 12.18 19.05 -30.32
C GLY A 23 11.21 18.72 -29.18
N LEU A 24 10.34 19.70 -28.88
CA LEU A 24 9.36 19.59 -27.78
C LEU A 24 8.43 18.38 -27.92
N ASP A 25 8.01 18.04 -29.15
CA ASP A 25 7.15 16.87 -29.38
C ASP A 25 7.83 15.54 -29.04
N ALA A 26 9.16 15.45 -29.28
CA ALA A 26 9.92 14.25 -28.92
C ALA A 26 10.04 14.12 -27.40
N ILE A 27 10.28 15.24 -26.72
CA ILE A 27 10.32 15.30 -25.24
C ILE A 27 8.95 14.89 -24.67
N GLN A 28 7.87 15.47 -25.16
CA GLN A 28 6.53 15.20 -24.65
C GLN A 28 6.13 13.73 -24.83
N ARG A 29 6.44 13.12 -25.97
CA ARG A 29 6.21 11.67 -26.18
C ARG A 29 7.00 10.82 -25.19
N THR A 30 8.28 11.09 -25.02
CA THR A 30 9.14 10.37 -24.08
C THR A 30 8.61 10.49 -22.64
N LEU A 31 8.18 11.67 -22.23
CA LEU A 31 7.59 11.88 -20.89
C LEU A 31 6.25 11.19 -20.71
N THR A 32 5.43 11.11 -21.76
CA THR A 32 4.15 10.39 -21.73
C THR A 32 4.36 8.87 -21.62
N ASP A 33 5.32 8.32 -22.37
CA ASP A 33 5.66 6.90 -22.30
C ASP A 33 6.22 6.52 -20.92
N ASP A 34 7.01 7.41 -20.32
CA ASP A 34 7.55 7.23 -18.97
C ASP A 34 6.47 7.24 -17.90
N LEU A 35 5.40 8.04 -18.06
CA LEU A 35 4.24 8.00 -17.16
C LEU A 35 3.55 6.64 -17.16
N ALA A 36 3.44 5.98 -18.30
CA ALA A 36 2.87 4.64 -18.40
C ALA A 36 3.74 3.62 -17.63
N ALA A 37 5.07 3.70 -17.78
CA ALA A 37 6.00 2.86 -17.04
C ALA A 37 5.93 3.13 -15.52
N HIS A 38 5.87 4.40 -15.12
CA HIS A 38 5.68 4.79 -13.72
C HIS A 38 4.39 4.20 -13.12
N ASN A 39 3.27 4.29 -13.83
CA ASN A 39 1.99 3.75 -13.36
C ASN A 39 2.06 2.22 -13.19
N ALA A 40 2.71 1.49 -14.10
CA ALA A 40 2.90 0.05 -13.97
C ALA A 40 3.74 -0.32 -12.73
N VAL A 41 4.80 0.46 -12.42
CA VAL A 41 5.61 0.26 -11.21
C VAL A 41 4.79 0.52 -9.95
N VAL A 42 3.95 1.57 -9.95
CA VAL A 42 3.05 1.90 -8.83
C VAL A 42 2.04 0.78 -8.60
N ASP A 43 1.39 0.29 -9.65
CA ASP A 43 0.43 -0.80 -9.54
C ASP A 43 1.10 -2.06 -8.97
N ALA A 44 2.27 -2.44 -9.47
CA ALA A 44 3.03 -3.58 -8.95
C ALA A 44 3.44 -3.41 -7.47
N MET A 45 3.79 -2.19 -7.05
CA MET A 45 4.12 -1.89 -5.66
C MET A 45 2.92 -2.04 -4.71
N VAL A 46 1.73 -1.68 -5.19
CA VAL A 46 0.50 -1.72 -4.39
C VAL A 46 -0.07 -3.13 -4.28
N MET A 47 0.06 -3.97 -5.31
CA MET A 47 -0.50 -5.34 -5.37
C MET A 47 0.02 -6.29 -4.28
N ASP A 48 1.13 -5.99 -3.63
CA ASP A 48 1.64 -6.76 -2.49
C ASP A 48 0.65 -6.71 -1.30
N LEU A 49 0.03 -5.55 -1.05
CA LEU A 49 -0.83 -5.27 0.10
C LEU A 49 -2.30 -5.10 -0.25
N ALA A 50 -2.63 -4.76 -1.49
CA ALA A 50 -3.97 -4.39 -1.89
C ALA A 50 -4.39 -5.07 -3.20
N ALA A 51 -5.64 -5.53 -3.24
CA ALA A 51 -6.27 -5.97 -4.47
C ALA A 51 -6.81 -4.76 -5.25
N VAL A 52 -6.56 -4.72 -6.56
CA VAL A 52 -7.09 -3.63 -7.41
C VAL A 52 -8.59 -3.82 -7.61
N THR A 53 -9.38 -2.75 -7.46
CA THR A 53 -10.82 -2.76 -7.68
C THR A 53 -11.31 -1.46 -8.30
N THR A 54 -12.46 -1.52 -8.96
CA THR A 54 -13.24 -0.35 -9.40
C THR A 54 -14.56 -0.23 -8.63
N GLU A 55 -14.83 -1.16 -7.74
CA GLU A 55 -16.06 -1.20 -6.95
C GLU A 55 -16.09 -0.09 -5.91
N ARG A 56 -17.29 0.35 -5.56
CA ARG A 56 -17.50 1.42 -4.57
C ARG A 56 -17.54 0.87 -3.15
N GLU A 57 -18.15 -0.28 -2.98
CA GLU A 57 -18.33 -0.94 -1.69
C GLU A 57 -18.50 -2.45 -1.86
N ARG A 58 -18.28 -3.18 -0.79
CA ARG A 58 -18.57 -4.61 -0.68
C ARG A 58 -19.18 -4.93 0.69
N ILE A 59 -19.89 -6.05 0.77
CA ILE A 59 -20.37 -6.59 2.04
C ILE A 59 -19.22 -7.37 2.70
N TYR A 60 -18.97 -7.07 3.98
CA TYR A 60 -17.99 -7.75 4.81
C TYR A 60 -18.64 -8.31 6.07
N GLY A 61 -18.09 -9.42 6.61
CA GLY A 61 -18.53 -10.00 7.88
C GLY A 61 -19.84 -10.79 7.78
N ALA A 62 -20.30 -11.13 6.57
CA ALA A 62 -21.35 -12.14 6.44
C ALA A 62 -20.73 -13.48 6.85
N SER A 63 -21.05 -13.97 8.05
CA SER A 63 -20.58 -15.27 8.51
C SER A 63 -21.61 -16.35 8.20
N ALA A 64 -21.10 -17.50 7.78
CA ALA A 64 -21.83 -18.73 7.67
C ALA A 64 -21.44 -19.61 8.85
N ASP A 65 -22.11 -19.44 9.99
CA ASP A 65 -21.98 -20.34 11.12
C ASP A 65 -22.90 -21.53 10.92
N GLY A 66 -22.32 -22.70 10.75
CA GLY A 66 -23.08 -23.93 10.67
C GLY A 66 -22.21 -25.10 10.24
N GLU A 67 -22.41 -26.19 10.89
CA GLU A 67 -21.81 -27.48 10.55
C GLU A 67 -22.84 -28.34 9.82
N MET A 68 -22.40 -29.08 8.79
CA MET A 68 -23.25 -30.11 8.21
C MET A 68 -23.37 -31.28 9.17
N LEU A 69 -24.59 -31.50 9.65
CA LEU A 69 -24.89 -32.65 10.52
C LEU A 69 -25.26 -33.87 9.68
N PRO A 70 -24.89 -35.08 10.12
CA PRO A 70 -25.36 -36.30 9.49
C PRO A 70 -26.89 -36.39 9.63
N SER A 71 -27.55 -36.69 8.52
CA SER A 71 -29.02 -36.76 8.42
C SER A 71 -29.41 -38.14 7.96
N ASP A 72 -30.61 -38.59 8.39
CA ASP A 72 -31.21 -39.83 7.90
C ASP A 72 -32.10 -39.60 6.68
N GLU A 73 -32.70 -40.69 6.15
CA GLU A 73 -33.50 -40.67 4.92
C GLU A 73 -34.73 -39.72 5.01
N TYR A 74 -35.23 -39.44 6.21
CA TYR A 74 -36.45 -38.67 6.44
C TYR A 74 -36.21 -37.27 7.02
N ASP A 75 -34.97 -36.93 7.33
CA ASP A 75 -34.62 -35.63 7.89
C ASP A 75 -34.45 -34.58 6.79
N ARG A 76 -35.05 -33.41 7.01
CA ARG A 76 -34.96 -32.27 6.09
C ARG A 76 -33.68 -31.42 6.27
N GLY A 77 -32.89 -31.77 7.27
CA GLY A 77 -31.78 -30.91 7.69
C GLY A 77 -32.22 -29.57 8.29
N VAL A 78 -31.32 -28.94 9.03
CA VAL A 78 -31.57 -27.62 9.63
C VAL A 78 -31.35 -26.54 8.59
N THR A 79 -32.32 -25.62 8.42
CA THR A 79 -32.18 -24.49 7.51
C THR A 79 -31.24 -23.44 8.10
N PHE A 80 -30.25 -23.11 7.33
CA PHE A 80 -29.26 -22.09 7.69
C PHE A 80 -29.55 -20.76 6.98
N LYS A 81 -29.32 -19.65 7.67
CA LYS A 81 -29.36 -18.29 7.11
C LYS A 81 -28.06 -17.58 7.43
N ALA A 82 -27.32 -17.21 6.41
CA ALA A 82 -26.12 -16.42 6.59
C ALA A 82 -26.42 -15.10 7.31
N GLY A 83 -25.56 -14.71 8.24
CA GLY A 83 -25.62 -13.44 8.92
C GLY A 83 -25.52 -12.27 7.92
N ALA A 84 -26.18 -11.15 8.23
CA ALA A 84 -26.04 -9.94 7.44
C ALA A 84 -24.67 -9.32 7.73
N GLY A 85 -23.84 -9.17 6.71
CA GLY A 85 -22.61 -8.41 6.82
C GLY A 85 -22.84 -6.90 6.84
N SER A 86 -21.79 -6.13 6.95
CA SER A 86 -21.81 -4.66 6.85
C SER A 86 -21.17 -4.20 5.55
N ASN A 87 -21.69 -3.10 4.99
CA ASN A 87 -21.06 -2.49 3.81
C ASN A 87 -19.74 -1.83 4.21
N VAL A 88 -18.70 -2.10 3.44
CA VAL A 88 -17.39 -1.47 3.53
C VAL A 88 -17.14 -0.70 2.25
N GLY A 89 -17.05 0.62 2.38
CA GLY A 89 -16.84 1.53 1.28
C GLY A 89 -15.36 1.74 0.98
N PHE A 90 -15.05 1.91 -0.30
CA PHE A 90 -13.69 2.20 -0.78
C PHE A 90 -13.63 3.63 -1.28
N PRO A 91 -12.79 4.50 -0.69
CA PRO A 91 -12.71 5.90 -1.10
C PRO A 91 -12.12 6.04 -2.50
N LEU A 92 -12.56 7.06 -3.25
CA LEU A 92 -11.91 7.51 -4.46
C LEU A 92 -11.68 9.02 -4.34
N GLN A 93 -10.43 9.44 -4.44
CA GLN A 93 -10.05 10.84 -4.31
C GLN A 93 -9.26 11.28 -5.54
N LYS A 94 -9.37 12.56 -5.88
CA LYS A 94 -8.61 13.18 -6.95
C LYS A 94 -7.39 13.89 -6.38
N PHE A 95 -6.22 13.56 -6.90
CA PHE A 95 -4.97 14.23 -6.59
C PHE A 95 -4.53 15.02 -7.83
N VAL A 96 -4.15 16.27 -7.64
CA VAL A 96 -3.76 17.16 -8.73
C VAL A 96 -2.42 17.81 -8.41
N LYS A 97 -1.56 17.92 -9.40
CA LYS A 97 -0.35 18.70 -9.35
C LYS A 97 -0.05 19.30 -10.72
N ASN A 98 0.29 20.57 -10.73
CA ASN A 98 0.62 21.28 -11.96
C ASN A 98 2.12 21.54 -12.02
N ILE A 99 2.69 21.48 -13.22
CA ILE A 99 4.02 21.99 -13.55
C ILE A 99 3.79 23.25 -14.38
N GLY A 100 4.36 24.35 -13.96
CA GLY A 100 4.26 25.61 -14.69
C GLY A 100 5.62 26.14 -15.11
N TRP A 101 5.68 26.70 -16.31
CA TRP A 101 6.86 27.37 -16.88
C TRP A 101 6.46 28.70 -17.50
N THR A 102 7.42 29.63 -17.63
CA THR A 102 7.26 30.79 -18.47
C THR A 102 7.66 30.45 -19.90
N GLN A 103 7.19 31.25 -20.87
CA GLN A 103 7.58 31.03 -22.26
C GLN A 103 9.10 31.22 -22.44
N ASP A 104 9.69 32.22 -21.80
CA ASP A 104 11.13 32.42 -21.85
C ASP A 104 11.93 31.26 -21.28
N TYR A 105 11.43 30.65 -20.19
CA TYR A 105 12.03 29.44 -19.65
C TYR A 105 11.98 28.27 -20.66
N MET A 106 10.83 28.06 -21.32
CA MET A 106 10.68 27.00 -22.31
C MET A 106 11.63 27.14 -23.50
N LEU A 107 11.96 28.37 -23.91
CA LEU A 107 12.92 28.66 -24.98
C LEU A 107 14.37 28.35 -24.57
N GLN A 108 14.69 28.46 -23.28
CA GLN A 108 16.04 28.31 -22.75
C GLN A 108 16.27 26.98 -22.03
N ALA A 109 15.18 26.32 -21.59
CA ALA A 109 15.26 25.07 -20.84
C ALA A 109 15.92 23.96 -21.66
N THR A 110 16.63 23.09 -20.94
CA THR A 110 17.19 21.85 -21.52
C THR A 110 16.22 20.69 -21.36
N PRO A 111 16.29 19.64 -22.21
CA PRO A 111 15.53 18.41 -22.02
C PRO A 111 15.72 17.82 -20.61
N ALA A 112 16.90 17.92 -20.03
CA ALA A 112 17.22 17.49 -18.68
C ALA A 112 16.38 18.20 -17.61
N GLN A 113 16.17 19.51 -17.72
CA GLN A 113 15.35 20.29 -16.77
C GLN A 113 13.88 19.88 -16.84
N MET A 114 13.35 19.65 -18.05
CA MET A 114 11.97 19.18 -18.24
C MET A 114 11.78 17.76 -17.70
N ALA A 115 12.69 16.85 -17.98
CA ALA A 115 12.68 15.50 -17.46
C ALA A 115 12.75 15.46 -15.92
N ASN A 116 13.62 16.27 -15.30
CA ASN A 116 13.72 16.37 -13.84
C ASN A 116 12.43 16.89 -13.21
N SER A 117 11.72 17.82 -13.85
CA SER A 117 10.41 18.29 -13.38
C SER A 117 9.38 17.16 -13.37
N MET A 118 9.36 16.31 -14.40
CA MET A 118 8.48 15.14 -14.49
C MET A 118 8.82 14.09 -13.40
N ILE A 119 10.10 13.77 -13.22
CA ILE A 119 10.57 12.86 -12.15
C ILE A 119 10.13 13.38 -10.77
N ALA A 120 10.18 14.68 -10.55
CA ALA A 120 9.70 15.29 -9.30
C ALA A 120 8.21 15.05 -9.08
N ILE A 121 7.37 15.18 -10.12
CA ILE A 121 5.92 14.89 -10.03
C ILE A 121 5.67 13.39 -9.75
N GLN A 122 6.35 12.49 -10.43
CA GLN A 122 6.25 11.05 -10.17
C GLN A 122 6.61 10.70 -8.71
N SER A 123 7.64 11.36 -8.17
CA SER A 123 8.01 11.24 -6.76
C SER A 123 6.91 11.78 -5.83
N MET A 124 6.25 12.87 -6.19
CA MET A 124 5.11 13.43 -5.44
C MET A 124 3.91 12.49 -5.49
N HIS A 125 3.62 11.89 -6.65
CA HIS A 125 2.57 10.88 -6.81
C HIS A 125 2.84 9.65 -5.94
N THR A 126 4.05 9.09 -6.00
CA THR A 126 4.45 7.95 -5.14
C THR A 126 4.30 8.27 -3.65
N ARG A 127 4.67 9.50 -3.23
CA ARG A 127 4.47 9.95 -1.84
C ARG A 127 3.00 10.05 -1.46
N ALA A 128 2.13 10.52 -2.38
CA ALA A 128 0.69 10.58 -2.14
C ALA A 128 0.10 9.17 -1.97
N ILE A 129 0.47 8.22 -2.84
CA ILE A 129 0.05 6.82 -2.73
C ILE A 129 0.50 6.21 -1.40
N ARG A 130 1.77 6.40 -1.03
CA ARG A 130 2.31 5.90 0.24
C ARG A 130 1.57 6.49 1.44
N ARG A 131 1.25 7.76 1.42
CA ARG A 131 0.50 8.43 2.48
C ARG A 131 -0.91 7.86 2.63
N GLU A 132 -1.64 7.68 1.53
CA GLU A 132 -2.99 7.11 1.58
C GLU A 132 -2.97 5.63 1.98
N LEU A 133 -1.96 4.88 1.56
CA LEU A 133 -1.71 3.51 2.03
C LEU A 133 -1.48 3.49 3.56
N GLN A 134 -0.62 4.36 4.07
CA GLN A 134 -0.37 4.49 5.51
C GLN A 134 -1.65 4.84 6.28
N ARG A 135 -2.48 5.76 5.75
CA ARG A 135 -3.79 6.09 6.35
C ARG A 135 -4.73 4.89 6.39
N ALA A 136 -4.72 4.06 5.35
CA ALA A 136 -5.57 2.88 5.31
C ALA A 136 -5.14 1.81 6.31
N VAL A 137 -3.82 1.60 6.49
CA VAL A 137 -3.26 0.61 7.42
C VAL A 137 -3.28 1.11 8.86
N PHE A 138 -2.67 2.27 9.13
CA PHE A 138 -2.38 2.74 10.50
C PHE A 138 -3.48 3.63 11.08
N GLY A 139 -4.47 4.04 10.30
CA GLY A 139 -5.60 4.80 10.82
C GLY A 139 -6.61 3.87 11.48
N ALA A 140 -6.85 4.01 12.79
CA ALA A 140 -7.80 3.16 13.51
C ALA A 140 -9.26 3.64 13.44
N THR A 141 -9.51 4.88 13.00
CA THR A 141 -10.85 5.48 13.02
C THR A 141 -11.58 5.31 11.70
N ASN A 142 -12.78 4.72 11.75
CA ASN A 142 -13.68 4.66 10.61
C ASN A 142 -14.21 6.06 10.25
N TYR A 143 -14.56 6.27 8.98
CA TYR A 143 -15.10 7.55 8.53
C TYR A 143 -16.06 7.36 7.36
N THR A 144 -16.82 8.42 7.05
CA THR A 144 -17.69 8.43 5.88
C THR A 144 -17.18 9.45 4.87
N ILE A 145 -17.20 9.10 3.59
CA ILE A 145 -16.84 10.00 2.48
C ILE A 145 -17.93 9.99 1.42
N VAL A 146 -18.18 11.13 0.81
CA VAL A 146 -19.04 11.24 -0.38
C VAL A 146 -18.24 10.83 -1.60
N ASP A 147 -18.71 9.81 -2.32
CA ASP A 147 -18.13 9.42 -3.62
C ASP A 147 -18.70 10.33 -4.72
N GLN A 148 -18.00 11.45 -4.96
CA GLN A 148 -18.43 12.50 -5.89
C GLN A 148 -17.94 12.31 -7.33
N PHE A 149 -17.04 11.35 -7.56
CA PHE A 149 -16.45 11.10 -8.89
C PHE A 149 -17.20 10.06 -9.72
N MET A 150 -18.30 9.54 -9.17
CA MET A 150 -19.18 8.58 -9.84
C MET A 150 -20.64 8.88 -9.53
N ALA A 151 -21.46 8.93 -10.58
CA ALA A 151 -22.91 9.09 -10.41
C ALA A 151 -23.59 7.75 -10.05
N PRO A 152 -24.63 7.75 -9.20
CA PRO A 152 -25.03 8.83 -8.31
C PRO A 152 -24.04 9.05 -7.17
N ASN A 153 -23.98 10.26 -6.61
CA ASN A 153 -23.18 10.51 -5.41
C ASN A 153 -23.78 9.71 -4.24
N ILE A 154 -22.96 8.91 -3.58
CA ILE A 154 -23.35 8.13 -2.40
C ILE A 154 -22.35 8.35 -1.26
N ASN A 155 -22.85 8.19 -0.04
CA ASN A 155 -22.01 8.15 1.14
C ASN A 155 -21.44 6.75 1.32
N LEU A 156 -20.12 6.65 1.35
CA LEU A 156 -19.38 5.40 1.57
C LEU A 156 -18.91 5.33 3.02
N ALA A 157 -19.28 4.28 3.72
CA ALA A 157 -18.76 3.98 5.05
C ALA A 157 -17.40 3.29 4.92
N VAL A 158 -16.31 4.05 5.04
CA VAL A 158 -14.96 3.52 4.97
C VAL A 158 -14.56 2.93 6.31
N LYS A 159 -14.41 1.63 6.33
CA LYS A 159 -13.98 0.88 7.51
C LYS A 159 -12.46 0.71 7.50
N ARG A 160 -11.90 0.50 8.68
CA ARG A 160 -10.48 0.18 8.92
C ARG A 160 -10.32 -1.31 9.18
N LEU A 161 -9.12 -1.78 9.48
CA LEU A 161 -8.91 -3.11 10.03
C LEU A 161 -9.83 -3.28 11.25
N VAL A 162 -9.95 -4.46 11.81
CA VAL A 162 -10.81 -4.69 12.98
C VAL A 162 -10.42 -3.72 14.10
N ASN A 163 -11.38 -2.93 14.59
CA ASN A 163 -11.14 -1.82 15.49
C ASN A 163 -12.24 -1.64 16.55
N ALA A 164 -12.83 -2.74 16.99
CA ALA A 164 -13.90 -2.77 18.03
C ALA A 164 -15.12 -1.88 17.66
N ASP A 165 -15.48 -1.78 16.38
CA ASP A 165 -16.54 -0.93 15.86
C ASP A 165 -17.92 -1.60 15.85
N SER A 166 -18.06 -2.73 16.51
CA SER A 166 -19.28 -3.57 16.56
C SER A 166 -19.72 -4.12 15.18
N ALA A 167 -18.89 -4.01 14.14
CA ALA A 167 -19.14 -4.69 12.88
C ALA A 167 -18.88 -6.19 13.03
N ALA A 168 -19.71 -7.01 12.43
CA ALA A 168 -19.57 -8.47 12.51
C ALA A 168 -18.16 -8.89 12.04
N ILE A 169 -17.54 -9.76 12.82
CA ILE A 169 -16.24 -10.36 12.51
C ILE A 169 -16.50 -11.82 12.12
N PRO A 170 -15.97 -12.31 10.99
CA PRO A 170 -16.04 -13.71 10.63
C PRO A 170 -15.44 -14.59 11.73
N ASN A 171 -16.04 -15.76 11.97
CA ASN A 171 -15.50 -16.73 12.91
C ASN A 171 -14.13 -17.26 12.45
N GLY A 172 -13.31 -17.66 13.39
CA GLY A 172 -12.06 -18.34 13.14
C GLY A 172 -12.24 -19.73 12.51
N PRO A 173 -11.18 -20.32 11.98
CA PRO A 173 -11.25 -21.57 11.21
C PRO A 173 -11.69 -22.78 12.05
N ASN A 174 -11.57 -22.75 13.36
CA ASN A 174 -12.03 -23.82 14.26
C ASN A 174 -13.35 -23.44 14.98
N GLY A 175 -14.07 -22.40 14.50
CA GLY A 175 -15.29 -21.91 15.10
C GLY A 175 -15.10 -20.92 16.24
N GLU A 176 -13.90 -20.34 16.38
CA GLU A 176 -13.64 -19.28 17.35
C GLU A 176 -14.53 -18.06 17.06
N THR A 177 -15.12 -17.51 18.11
CA THR A 177 -15.99 -16.34 18.01
C THR A 177 -15.33 -15.11 18.62
N PHE A 178 -15.48 -13.98 17.95
CA PHE A 178 -14.87 -12.72 18.37
C PHE A 178 -15.94 -11.70 18.80
N THR A 179 -15.64 -11.01 19.90
CA THR A 179 -16.55 -9.96 20.39
C THR A 179 -16.31 -8.67 19.60
N ALA A 180 -17.18 -8.37 18.65
CA ALA A 180 -17.03 -7.25 17.71
C ALA A 180 -16.88 -5.85 18.37
N SER A 181 -17.34 -5.68 19.62
CA SER A 181 -17.25 -4.41 20.37
C SER A 181 -15.95 -4.25 21.17
N SER A 182 -15.11 -5.29 21.28
CA SER A 182 -13.86 -5.25 22.05
C SER A 182 -12.66 -5.79 21.30
N HIS A 183 -12.86 -6.65 20.30
CA HIS A 183 -11.78 -7.19 19.50
C HIS A 183 -11.20 -6.13 18.57
N THR A 184 -9.89 -5.96 18.61
CA THR A 184 -9.16 -4.94 17.84
C THR A 184 -7.85 -5.48 17.33
N HIS A 185 -7.47 -5.09 16.13
CA HIS A 185 -6.18 -5.35 15.50
C HIS A 185 -5.26 -4.10 15.55
N TYR A 186 -5.57 -3.19 16.46
CA TYR A 186 -4.74 -2.00 16.72
C TYR A 186 -4.22 -2.07 18.14
N ASP A 187 -3.04 -2.64 18.29
CA ASP A 187 -2.41 -2.87 19.57
C ASP A 187 -1.44 -1.77 19.95
N PHE A 188 -1.16 -1.68 21.25
CA PHE A 188 -0.13 -0.80 21.74
C PHE A 188 0.78 -1.51 22.74
N LEU A 189 2.01 -1.03 22.84
CA LEU A 189 3.00 -1.50 23.80
C LEU A 189 3.61 -0.30 24.52
N ASP A 190 3.58 -0.31 25.84
CA ASP A 190 4.37 0.60 26.66
C ASP A 190 5.84 0.15 26.64
N GLY A 191 6.62 0.75 25.75
CA GLY A 191 8.02 0.41 25.54
C GLY A 191 8.63 1.15 24.37
N ALA A 192 9.91 1.49 24.46
CA ALA A 192 10.63 2.20 23.40
C ALA A 192 11.00 1.31 22.19
N ALA A 193 10.80 -0.02 22.31
CA ALA A 193 11.10 -0.98 21.24
C ALA A 193 10.10 -2.16 21.29
N PRO A 194 9.86 -2.84 20.16
CA PRO A 194 9.00 -4.00 20.15
C PRO A 194 9.61 -5.15 20.97
N THR A 195 8.75 -5.90 21.66
CA THR A 195 9.14 -7.10 22.43
C THR A 195 8.70 -8.37 21.72
N ALA A 196 9.33 -9.50 22.05
CA ALA A 196 8.96 -10.81 21.49
C ALA A 196 7.48 -11.14 21.77
N VAL A 197 7.01 -10.87 22.99
CA VAL A 197 5.62 -11.12 23.42
C VAL A 197 4.64 -10.31 22.58
N ALA A 198 4.88 -9.00 22.42
CA ALA A 198 3.99 -8.12 21.65
C ALA A 198 3.97 -8.49 20.16
N LEU A 199 5.12 -8.87 19.57
CA LEU A 199 5.15 -9.29 18.17
C LEU A 199 4.51 -10.67 17.97
N THR A 200 4.60 -11.59 18.96
CA THR A 200 3.90 -12.86 18.89
C THR A 200 2.39 -12.65 18.97
N ALA A 201 1.90 -11.85 19.90
CA ALA A 201 0.47 -11.50 19.98
C ALA A 201 -0.04 -10.89 18.67
N LEU A 202 0.68 -9.92 18.11
CA LEU A 202 0.34 -9.29 16.83
C LEU A 202 0.26 -10.29 15.65
N ILE A 203 1.11 -11.32 15.65
CA ILE A 203 1.07 -12.37 14.64
C ILE A 203 -0.16 -13.27 14.85
N GLU A 204 -0.47 -13.60 16.10
CA GLU A 204 -1.65 -14.41 16.46
C GLU A 204 -2.96 -13.71 16.07
N ASP A 205 -3.08 -12.38 16.21
CA ASP A 205 -4.27 -11.62 15.79
C ASP A 205 -4.63 -11.83 14.30
N VAL A 206 -3.67 -12.18 13.48
CA VAL A 206 -3.91 -12.48 12.07
C VAL A 206 -4.17 -13.98 11.87
N ILE A 207 -3.44 -14.83 12.58
CA ILE A 207 -3.54 -16.30 12.44
C ILE A 207 -4.87 -16.82 12.99
N GLU A 208 -5.37 -16.28 14.09
CA GLU A 208 -6.63 -16.71 14.72
C GLU A 208 -7.86 -16.57 13.80
N HIS A 209 -7.76 -15.72 12.78
CA HIS A 209 -8.78 -15.57 11.74
C HIS A 209 -8.55 -16.48 10.52
N GLY A 210 -7.62 -17.41 10.59
CA GLY A 210 -7.30 -18.34 9.50
C GLY A 210 -6.38 -17.78 8.42
N HIS A 211 -5.74 -16.65 8.68
CA HIS A 211 -4.74 -16.07 7.80
C HIS A 211 -3.34 -16.52 8.24
N GLY A 212 -2.73 -17.47 7.55
CA GLY A 212 -1.45 -18.04 8.00
C GLY A 212 -0.59 -18.61 6.87
N ALA A 213 -0.98 -18.44 5.61
CA ALA A 213 -0.27 -19.04 4.48
C ALA A 213 1.14 -18.46 4.29
N GLN A 214 1.30 -17.13 4.41
CA GLN A 214 2.59 -16.45 4.33
C GLN A 214 2.55 -15.14 5.13
N VAL A 215 2.69 -15.25 6.43
CA VAL A 215 2.65 -14.10 7.34
C VAL A 215 3.89 -13.23 7.16
N ARG A 216 3.71 -11.93 7.00
CA ARG A 216 4.78 -10.94 6.89
C ARG A 216 4.67 -9.89 7.99
N LEU A 217 5.72 -9.76 8.77
CA LEU A 217 5.91 -8.71 9.75
C LEU A 217 6.71 -7.57 9.13
N ASN A 218 6.09 -6.42 8.94
CA ASN A 218 6.72 -5.24 8.38
C ASN A 218 7.10 -4.26 9.48
N ILE A 219 8.36 -3.86 9.52
CA ILE A 219 8.91 -2.94 10.51
C ILE A 219 9.61 -1.76 9.84
N ASN A 220 9.74 -0.66 10.57
CA ASN A 220 10.62 0.43 10.17
C ASN A 220 12.09 0.06 10.37
N ARG A 221 12.99 0.65 9.59
CA ARG A 221 14.43 0.47 9.73
C ARG A 221 14.95 0.78 11.14
N ALA A 222 14.35 1.74 11.83
CA ALA A 222 14.74 2.07 13.21
C ALA A 222 14.53 0.92 14.20
N ALA A 223 13.56 0.02 13.94
CA ALA A 223 13.29 -1.15 14.77
C ALA A 223 14.17 -2.36 14.45
N GLU A 224 14.90 -2.35 13.35
CA GLU A 224 15.65 -3.52 12.85
C GLU A 224 16.59 -4.11 13.91
N THR A 225 17.39 -3.26 14.56
CA THR A 225 18.38 -3.71 15.56
C THR A 225 17.69 -4.35 16.75
N ALA A 226 16.59 -3.78 17.22
CA ALA A 226 15.81 -4.32 18.34
C ALA A 226 15.18 -5.66 17.99
N VAL A 227 14.58 -5.78 16.79
CA VAL A 227 13.94 -7.03 16.34
C VAL A 227 14.96 -8.14 16.11
N ARG A 228 16.14 -7.83 15.56
CA ARG A 228 17.23 -8.81 15.40
C ARG A 228 17.76 -9.35 16.73
N ALA A 229 17.63 -8.59 17.81
CA ALA A 229 18.06 -8.99 19.15
C ALA A 229 17.02 -9.83 19.90
N LEU A 230 15.80 -10.00 19.37
CA LEU A 230 14.75 -10.77 20.04
C LEU A 230 15.07 -12.26 20.06
N VAL A 231 14.76 -12.90 21.16
CA VAL A 231 14.78 -14.37 21.26
C VAL A 231 13.74 -14.95 20.29
N GLY A 232 14.16 -15.90 19.48
CA GLY A 232 13.31 -16.49 18.44
C GLY A 232 13.44 -15.85 17.06
N PHE A 233 14.21 -14.77 16.91
CA PHE A 233 14.54 -14.23 15.60
C PHE A 233 15.65 -15.07 14.94
N VAL A 234 15.40 -15.50 13.70
CA VAL A 234 16.37 -16.22 12.86
C VAL A 234 16.71 -15.36 11.64
N ALA A 235 17.94 -14.86 11.60
CA ALA A 235 18.38 -14.03 10.48
C ALA A 235 18.53 -14.84 9.20
N TYR A 236 18.20 -14.26 8.06
CA TYR A 236 18.63 -14.80 6.78
C TYR A 236 20.14 -14.69 6.65
N THR A 237 20.78 -15.77 6.20
CA THR A 237 22.21 -15.79 5.93
C THR A 237 22.47 -14.93 4.68
N ASP A 238 23.35 -13.93 4.79
CA ASP A 238 23.78 -13.15 3.64
C ASP A 238 24.59 -14.08 2.69
N PRO A 239 24.13 -14.31 1.45
CA PRO A 239 24.86 -15.16 0.50
C PRO A 239 26.28 -14.70 0.24
N ARG A 240 26.61 -13.44 0.54
CA ARG A 240 27.98 -12.88 0.41
C ARG A 240 28.92 -13.39 1.51
N LEU A 241 28.37 -13.85 2.66
CA LEU A 241 29.17 -14.39 3.76
C LEU A 241 29.50 -15.89 3.58
N ASN A 242 28.85 -16.58 2.65
CA ASN A 242 29.13 -17.97 2.30
C ASN A 242 30.26 -18.12 1.27
N LEU A 243 31.33 -17.33 1.43
CA LEU A 243 32.53 -17.39 0.56
C LEU A 243 33.37 -18.66 0.71
N GLY A 244 32.94 -19.62 1.54
CA GLY A 244 33.79 -20.78 1.90
C GLY A 244 33.80 -21.95 0.92
N THR A 245 32.78 -22.15 0.06
CA THR A 245 32.67 -23.41 -0.72
C THR A 245 32.14 -23.31 -2.14
N GLN A 246 31.68 -22.16 -2.62
CA GLN A 246 31.20 -22.04 -4.01
C GLN A 246 31.62 -20.70 -4.66
N ALA A 247 32.90 -20.58 -4.94
CA ALA A 247 33.48 -19.39 -5.57
C ALA A 247 32.99 -19.13 -7.01
N ASN A 248 32.22 -20.02 -7.63
CA ASN A 248 31.82 -19.97 -9.04
C ASN A 248 30.30 -19.86 -9.30
N GLN A 249 29.45 -19.73 -8.27
CA GLN A 249 28.07 -19.37 -8.53
C GLN A 249 27.95 -17.84 -8.45
N PRO A 250 27.39 -17.17 -9.48
CA PRO A 250 27.01 -15.78 -9.36
C PRO A 250 25.90 -15.72 -8.30
N GLY A 251 26.29 -15.47 -7.05
CA GLY A 251 25.38 -15.24 -5.97
C GLY A 251 24.42 -14.13 -6.37
N ALA A 252 23.13 -14.32 -6.22
CA ALA A 252 22.16 -13.26 -6.41
C ALA A 252 22.65 -12.06 -5.59
N ARG A 253 23.11 -11.02 -6.25
CA ARG A 253 23.55 -9.78 -5.59
C ARG A 253 22.34 -9.27 -4.81
N LEU A 254 22.48 -9.18 -3.50
CA LEU A 254 21.55 -8.40 -2.70
C LEU A 254 21.46 -7.02 -3.37
N ASP A 255 20.24 -6.63 -3.75
CA ASP A 255 20.02 -5.32 -4.34
C ASP A 255 20.22 -4.27 -3.24
N ILE A 256 21.46 -3.75 -3.16
CA ILE A 256 21.89 -2.77 -2.17
C ILE A 256 21.09 -1.47 -2.32
N THR A 257 20.45 -1.25 -3.48
CA THR A 257 19.59 -0.09 -3.73
C THR A 257 18.29 -0.15 -2.94
N ARG A 258 17.92 -1.31 -2.40
CA ARG A 258 16.69 -1.54 -1.63
C ARG A 258 16.93 -1.72 -0.13
N ILE A 259 17.78 -0.88 0.46
CA ILE A 259 18.12 -0.95 1.89
C ILE A 259 16.86 -0.99 2.79
N ASP A 260 15.81 -0.27 2.42
CA ASP A 260 14.58 -0.15 3.19
C ASP A 260 13.39 -0.95 2.59
N ASN A 261 13.66 -1.99 1.81
CA ASN A 261 12.65 -2.90 1.29
C ASN A 261 13.22 -4.31 1.12
N ARG A 262 13.52 -4.96 2.25
CA ARG A 262 14.18 -6.27 2.26
C ARG A 262 13.68 -7.16 3.40
N ALA A 263 13.65 -8.46 3.15
CA ALA A 263 13.48 -9.46 4.18
C ALA A 263 14.79 -9.62 4.97
N ILE A 264 14.71 -9.68 6.29
CA ILE A 264 15.89 -9.77 7.16
C ILE A 264 15.97 -11.10 7.92
N GLY A 265 14.90 -11.86 7.98
CA GLY A 265 14.85 -13.13 8.72
C GLY A 265 13.41 -13.56 9.00
N ILE A 266 13.27 -14.48 9.93
CA ILE A 266 12.00 -15.05 10.38
C ILE A 266 11.89 -14.82 11.89
N PHE A 267 10.70 -14.44 12.35
CA PHE A 267 10.34 -14.39 13.76
C PHE A 267 9.01 -15.13 13.97
N GLY A 268 9.02 -16.19 14.76
CA GLY A 268 7.85 -17.05 14.92
C GLY A 268 7.37 -17.61 13.57
N ALA A 269 6.10 -17.36 13.23
CA ALA A 269 5.50 -17.75 11.95
C ALA A 269 5.65 -16.69 10.85
N ALA A 270 6.24 -15.54 11.15
CA ALA A 270 6.26 -14.41 10.23
C ALA A 270 7.65 -14.15 9.62
N GLU A 271 7.69 -13.87 8.32
CA GLU A 271 8.85 -13.32 7.64
C GLU A 271 8.98 -11.82 7.96
N VAL A 272 10.13 -11.40 8.46
CA VAL A 272 10.37 -10.01 8.88
C VAL A 272 10.94 -9.19 7.73
N TRP A 273 10.21 -8.13 7.38
CA TRP A 273 10.55 -7.19 6.33
C TRP A 273 10.83 -5.80 6.87
N VAL A 274 11.93 -5.20 6.46
CA VAL A 274 12.19 -3.77 6.66
C VAL A 274 11.56 -3.01 5.51
N ARG A 275 10.64 -2.08 5.83
CA ARG A 275 9.87 -1.30 4.84
C ARG A 275 9.94 0.19 5.16
N SER A 276 10.34 1.00 4.19
CA SER A 276 10.43 2.46 4.34
C SER A 276 9.08 3.15 4.51
N TRP A 277 7.98 2.50 4.11
CA TRP A 277 6.64 3.05 4.26
C TRP A 277 6.02 2.82 5.64
N VAL A 278 6.55 1.90 6.44
CA VAL A 278 6.12 1.72 7.84
C VAL A 278 6.60 2.91 8.67
N PRO A 279 5.72 3.61 9.39
CA PRO A 279 6.13 4.72 10.23
C PRO A 279 7.04 4.27 11.37
N ASN A 280 7.85 5.18 11.89
CA ASN A 280 8.65 4.89 13.07
C ASN A 280 7.76 4.58 14.28
N ASN A 281 8.16 3.65 15.14
CA ASN A 281 7.41 3.14 16.29
C ASN A 281 6.15 2.33 15.95
N TYR A 282 6.05 1.81 14.72
CA TYR A 282 4.96 0.93 14.31
C TYR A 282 5.51 -0.37 13.72
N ALA A 283 4.73 -1.43 13.87
CA ALA A 283 4.88 -2.68 13.15
C ALA A 283 3.53 -3.06 12.54
N PHE A 284 3.54 -3.75 11.41
CA PHE A 284 2.35 -4.18 10.71
C PHE A 284 2.51 -5.62 10.24
N VAL A 285 1.56 -6.47 10.58
CA VAL A 285 1.51 -7.87 10.16
C VAL A 285 0.32 -8.10 9.22
N TYR A 286 0.51 -8.93 8.22
CA TYR A 286 -0.55 -9.42 7.34
C TYR A 286 -0.13 -10.72 6.66
N ASP A 287 -1.10 -11.49 6.16
CA ASP A 287 -0.83 -12.67 5.33
C ASP A 287 -0.72 -12.26 3.84
N ALA A 288 0.48 -12.33 3.31
CA ALA A 288 0.77 -12.04 1.90
C ALA A 288 0.40 -13.19 0.97
N GLY A 289 0.29 -14.41 1.47
CA GLY A 289 -0.08 -15.61 0.70
C GLY A 289 -1.58 -15.72 0.43
N SER A 290 -2.40 -14.99 1.19
CA SER A 290 -3.84 -14.99 0.99
C SER A 290 -4.24 -14.19 -0.27
N ASP A 291 -5.17 -14.75 -1.06
CA ASP A 291 -5.83 -14.01 -2.15
C ASP A 291 -6.71 -12.87 -1.61
N MET A 292 -7.15 -12.99 -0.36
CA MET A 292 -7.92 -11.99 0.35
C MET A 292 -6.99 -10.96 1.00
N LYS A 293 -6.47 -10.03 0.19
CA LYS A 293 -5.57 -8.97 0.68
C LYS A 293 -6.23 -8.10 1.75
N PRO A 294 -5.46 -7.55 2.71
CA PRO A 294 -6.01 -6.68 3.76
C PRO A 294 -6.66 -5.42 3.21
N LEU A 295 -6.13 -4.89 2.12
CA LEU A 295 -6.59 -3.65 1.52
C LEU A 295 -7.11 -3.86 0.10
N VAL A 296 -7.87 -2.88 -0.38
CA VAL A 296 -8.14 -2.67 -1.80
C VAL A 296 -7.58 -1.33 -2.24
N TYR A 297 -7.06 -1.32 -3.46
CA TYR A 297 -6.66 -0.14 -4.20
C TYR A 297 -7.75 0.17 -5.22
N ARG A 298 -8.57 1.18 -4.93
CA ARG A 298 -9.63 1.58 -5.83
C ARG A 298 -9.10 2.52 -6.89
N GLN A 299 -9.35 2.16 -8.14
CA GLN A 299 -9.07 2.97 -9.32
C GLN A 299 -10.38 3.43 -9.97
N HIS A 300 -10.29 4.44 -10.82
CA HIS A 300 -11.43 4.88 -11.61
C HIS A 300 -11.88 3.77 -12.59
N PRO A 301 -13.20 3.54 -12.78
CA PRO A 301 -13.69 2.49 -13.69
C PRO A 301 -13.29 2.74 -15.15
N VAL A 302 -13.21 4.00 -15.58
CA VAL A 302 -12.76 4.37 -16.93
C VAL A 302 -11.24 4.26 -16.99
N ALA A 303 -10.72 3.34 -17.81
CA ALA A 303 -9.28 3.05 -17.91
C ALA A 303 -8.43 4.28 -18.28
N ALA A 304 -8.93 5.14 -19.16
CA ALA A 304 -8.23 6.36 -19.58
C ALA A 304 -8.03 7.40 -18.45
N ILE A 305 -8.69 7.20 -17.29
CA ILE A 305 -8.59 8.10 -16.12
C ILE A 305 -7.70 7.50 -15.03
N ARG A 306 -7.22 6.27 -15.21
CA ARG A 306 -6.39 5.58 -14.20
C ARG A 306 -4.95 6.06 -14.25
N GLY A 307 -4.31 6.02 -13.06
CA GLY A 307 -2.92 6.38 -12.90
C GLY A 307 -2.65 7.89 -12.98
N LEU A 308 -1.38 8.25 -12.94
CA LEU A 308 -0.91 9.62 -13.15
C LEU A 308 -0.94 9.93 -14.65
N ARG A 309 -1.57 11.03 -15.02
CA ARG A 309 -1.74 11.44 -16.42
C ARG A 309 -1.68 12.95 -16.58
N ILE A 310 -1.34 13.42 -17.78
CA ILE A 310 -1.49 14.81 -18.19
C ILE A 310 -2.95 14.99 -18.66
N VAL A 311 -3.67 15.93 -18.04
CA VAL A 311 -5.08 16.19 -18.33
C VAL A 311 -5.24 17.35 -19.31
N ALA A 312 -4.43 18.36 -19.13
CA ALA A 312 -4.47 19.57 -19.95
C ALA A 312 -3.10 20.23 -19.97
N THR A 313 -2.76 20.80 -21.09
CA THR A 313 -1.67 21.78 -21.21
C THR A 313 -2.30 23.15 -21.38
N LEU A 314 -2.11 24.02 -20.40
CA LEU A 314 -2.56 25.39 -20.43
C LEU A 314 -1.47 26.25 -21.05
N SER A 315 -1.84 27.03 -22.07
CA SER A 315 -0.94 27.98 -22.73
C SER A 315 -1.61 29.33 -22.75
N ASP A 316 -1.25 30.18 -21.80
CA ASP A 316 -1.72 31.55 -21.72
C ASP A 316 -0.51 32.45 -21.46
N TYR A 317 -0.14 33.23 -22.49
CA TYR A 317 1.07 34.07 -22.45
C TYR A 317 1.13 34.90 -21.17
N PRO A 318 2.24 34.92 -20.44
CA PRO A 318 3.54 34.27 -20.70
C PRO A 318 3.70 32.88 -20.03
N LEU A 319 2.61 32.24 -19.59
CA LEU A 319 2.64 31.03 -18.76
C LEU A 319 2.24 29.78 -19.56
N TYR A 320 2.98 28.71 -19.31
CA TYR A 320 2.66 27.35 -19.71
C TYR A 320 2.49 26.49 -18.47
N ALA A 321 1.47 25.64 -18.43
CA ALA A 321 1.31 24.71 -17.32
C ALA A 321 0.73 23.37 -17.80
N ASP A 322 1.38 22.28 -17.44
CA ASP A 322 0.82 20.95 -17.55
C ASP A 322 0.08 20.61 -16.27
N VAL A 323 -1.21 20.33 -16.40
CA VAL A 323 -2.07 19.87 -15.31
C VAL A 323 -2.05 18.36 -15.29
N MET A 324 -1.63 17.80 -14.17
CA MET A 324 -1.60 16.35 -13.95
C MET A 324 -2.57 15.96 -12.86
N ASP A 325 -3.30 14.88 -13.08
CA ASP A 325 -4.17 14.30 -12.08
C ASP A 325 -3.99 12.78 -11.96
N SER A 326 -4.45 12.26 -10.84
CA SER A 326 -4.59 10.83 -10.57
C SER A 326 -5.79 10.60 -9.66
N TYR A 327 -6.54 9.52 -9.91
CA TYR A 327 -7.71 9.13 -9.12
C TYR A 327 -7.44 7.79 -8.48
N PHE A 328 -7.35 7.77 -7.16
CA PHE A 328 -7.16 6.53 -6.41
C PHE A 328 -7.61 6.66 -4.95
N GLY A 329 -7.71 5.53 -4.28
CA GLY A 329 -7.92 5.47 -2.85
C GLY A 329 -7.69 4.07 -2.30
N PHE A 330 -7.50 3.98 -0.99
CA PHE A 330 -7.31 2.72 -0.27
C PHE A 330 -8.41 2.53 0.75
N GLY A 331 -8.97 1.31 0.81
CA GLY A 331 -9.89 0.89 1.83
C GLY A 331 -9.49 -0.47 2.41
N ALA A 332 -9.86 -0.75 3.66
CA ALA A 332 -9.71 -2.09 4.21
C ALA A 332 -10.80 -2.99 3.64
N TRP A 333 -10.43 -4.15 3.09
CA TRP A 333 -11.38 -5.14 2.61
C TRP A 333 -11.47 -6.33 3.56
N THR A 334 -10.41 -7.14 3.62
CA THR A 334 -10.33 -8.24 4.58
C THR A 334 -9.79 -7.68 5.88
N ARG A 335 -10.71 -7.17 6.71
CA ARG A 335 -10.37 -6.41 7.91
C ARG A 335 -9.60 -7.23 8.95
N THR A 336 -9.72 -8.55 8.89
CA THR A 336 -9.02 -9.52 9.75
C THR A 336 -7.64 -9.90 9.24
N ASN A 337 -7.34 -9.66 7.95
CA ASN A 337 -6.02 -9.95 7.39
C ASN A 337 -5.06 -8.78 7.60
N GLY A 338 -4.86 -8.35 8.84
CA GLY A 338 -3.87 -7.36 9.17
C GLY A 338 -4.01 -6.87 10.59
N ALA A 339 -2.89 -6.69 11.27
CA ALA A 339 -2.80 -6.14 12.62
C ALA A 339 -1.64 -5.16 12.73
N VAL A 340 -1.79 -4.15 13.57
CA VAL A 340 -0.85 -3.03 13.75
C VAL A 340 -0.46 -2.91 15.21
N LEU A 341 0.81 -2.84 15.48
CA LEU A 341 1.36 -2.53 16.80
C LEU A 341 1.95 -1.12 16.81
N TYR A 342 1.51 -0.31 17.75
CA TYR A 342 2.16 0.94 18.14
C TYR A 342 2.98 0.73 19.41
N TYR A 343 4.24 1.17 19.43
CA TYR A 343 5.07 1.09 20.65
C TYR A 343 5.75 2.43 20.92
N ALA A 344 5.60 2.89 22.17
CA ALA A 344 6.26 4.10 22.65
C ALA A 344 6.38 4.03 24.17
N ALA A 345 7.38 4.70 24.74
CA ALA A 345 7.48 4.85 26.18
C ALA A 345 6.25 5.58 26.73
N SER A 346 5.63 4.99 27.74
CA SER A 346 4.41 5.48 28.38
C SER A 346 3.17 5.46 27.47
N ALA A 347 3.14 4.58 26.45
CA ALA A 347 1.93 4.37 25.67
C ALA A 347 0.84 3.73 26.55
N SER A 348 -0.37 4.32 26.55
CA SER A 348 -1.54 3.81 27.26
C SER A 348 -2.69 3.41 26.35
N ALA A 349 -2.57 3.70 25.05
CA ALA A 349 -3.51 3.35 23.99
C ALA A 349 -2.82 3.41 22.64
N TYR A 350 -3.48 2.82 21.63
CA TYR A 350 -3.07 2.97 20.25
C TYR A 350 -3.20 4.44 19.81
N VAL A 351 -2.16 4.96 19.20
CA VAL A 351 -2.14 6.30 18.59
C VAL A 351 -1.79 6.16 17.13
N ALA A 352 -2.64 6.66 16.23
CA ALA A 352 -2.36 6.66 14.81
C ALA A 352 -1.21 7.64 14.48
N PRO A 353 -0.35 7.32 13.49
CA PRO A 353 0.74 8.22 13.12
C PRO A 353 0.20 9.50 12.48
N THR A 354 0.97 10.58 12.58
CA THR A 354 0.65 11.82 11.88
C THR A 354 0.96 11.66 10.39
N PHE A 355 -0.05 11.84 9.55
CA PHE A 355 0.10 11.77 8.10
C PHE A 355 0.40 13.16 7.57
N SER A 356 1.64 13.42 7.13
CA SER A 356 2.03 14.70 6.56
C SER A 356 1.29 14.98 5.24
N GLY A 357 0.78 16.21 5.06
CA GLY A 357 0.13 16.67 3.82
C GLY A 357 -1.39 16.50 3.81
N ALA A 358 -2.02 16.61 4.98
CA ALA A 358 -3.48 16.81 5.07
C ALA A 358 -3.81 18.28 4.75
#